data_c013f5089dcdc38281075b607355c1f7
#
_entry.id   c013f5089dcdc38281075b607355c1f7
#
_cell.length_a   1.000
_cell.length_b   1.000
_cell.length_c   1.000
_cell.angle_alpha   90.00
_cell.angle_beta   90.00
_cell.angle_gamma   90.00
#
_symmetry.space_group_name_H-M   'P 1'
#
loop_
_entity.id
_entity.type
_entity.pdbx_description
1 polymer ?
#
loop_
_entity_poly.entity_id
_entity_poly.type
_entity_poly.pdbx_seq_one_letter_code
_entity_poly.pdbx_strand_id
1 'polypeptide(L)'
;MALRDFSKEKFDIIVLAGQSNGEGLGYGDASRPYKPNDRVWQLNPDFTIQMAQERVNKNCVQGNLALSFARAYQQERLEEGRSLLILPAAVNGTGFADGRWIQTGDLYLRMMEMIRTALELNPENRLVAFLWHQGETEVFAGESYEFHREQLALLLRSVREGFGVPELPVVAGDFCQEFKAKNAPACEPIVKAIRDVFLEFGGAFVETRGLRSNWSANAFHPQKRADIVHFCRESLYELGQRYYEAFQELTK
;
A
#
# COMPACT_ATOMS: atom_id res chain seq x y z
N MET A 1 10.47 3.69 -31.22
CA MET A 1 10.22 2.53 -30.37
C MET A 1 8.73 2.25 -30.38
N ALA A 2 8.29 1.04 -30.70
CA ALA A 2 6.88 0.68 -30.56
C ALA A 2 6.55 0.64 -29.05
N LEU A 3 5.40 1.19 -28.66
CA LEU A 3 4.89 1.06 -27.29
C LEU A 3 4.65 -0.43 -27.01
N ARG A 4 5.02 -0.91 -25.82
CA ARG A 4 4.75 -2.31 -25.43
C ARG A 4 3.24 -2.50 -25.33
N ASP A 5 2.75 -3.56 -25.96
CA ASP A 5 1.36 -3.98 -25.89
C ASP A 5 1.16 -4.88 -24.66
N PHE A 6 0.53 -4.32 -23.61
CA PHE A 6 0.24 -5.03 -22.37
C PHE A 6 -1.06 -5.87 -22.42
N SER A 7 -1.83 -5.81 -23.50
CA SER A 7 -3.06 -6.61 -23.65
C SER A 7 -2.80 -8.13 -23.72
N LYS A 8 -1.56 -8.52 -23.99
CA LYS A 8 -1.12 -9.92 -24.03
C LYS A 8 -0.51 -10.41 -22.73
N GLU A 9 -0.25 -9.51 -21.79
CA GLU A 9 0.28 -9.86 -20.47
C GLU A 9 -0.86 -10.34 -19.56
N LYS A 10 -0.60 -11.40 -18.80
CA LYS A 10 -1.50 -11.88 -17.75
C LYS A 10 -1.01 -11.39 -16.41
N PHE A 11 -1.75 -10.49 -15.79
CA PHE A 11 -1.34 -9.89 -14.54
C PHE A 11 -2.03 -10.50 -13.32
N ASP A 12 -1.24 -10.74 -12.28
CA ASP A 12 -1.69 -10.77 -10.89
C ASP A 12 -1.61 -9.34 -10.35
N ILE A 13 -2.75 -8.76 -9.97
CA ILE A 13 -2.88 -7.34 -9.62
C ILE A 13 -2.86 -7.17 -8.11
N ILE A 14 -1.97 -6.30 -7.61
CA ILE A 14 -1.84 -5.91 -6.22
C ILE A 14 -2.18 -4.44 -6.09
N VAL A 15 -3.21 -4.11 -5.29
CA VAL A 15 -3.53 -2.72 -4.96
C VAL A 15 -2.79 -2.32 -3.69
N LEU A 16 -2.10 -1.17 -3.72
CA LEU A 16 -1.58 -0.50 -2.53
C LEU A 16 -2.28 0.86 -2.40
N ALA A 17 -3.20 0.96 -1.46
CA ALA A 17 -3.97 2.16 -1.18
C ALA A 17 -3.66 2.72 0.21
N GLY A 18 -4.05 3.96 0.47
CA GLY A 18 -3.82 4.64 1.74
C GLY A 18 -3.10 5.98 1.59
N GLN A 19 -2.16 6.26 2.50
CA GLN A 19 -1.45 7.55 2.49
C GLN A 19 0.09 7.39 2.41
N SER A 20 0.83 8.30 2.99
CA SER A 20 2.27 8.49 2.83
C SER A 20 3.15 7.25 3.02
N ASN A 21 2.89 6.41 4.03
CA ASN A 21 3.60 5.15 4.23
C ASN A 21 3.28 4.12 3.14
N GLY A 22 2.05 4.12 2.62
CA GLY A 22 1.65 3.34 1.44
C GLY A 22 2.25 3.92 0.15
N GLU A 23 2.22 5.24 -0.03
CA GLU A 23 2.84 5.91 -1.19
C GLU A 23 4.35 5.66 -1.27
N GLY A 24 5.01 5.47 -0.12
CA GLY A 24 6.43 5.17 -0.06
C GLY A 24 7.29 6.40 0.22
N LEU A 25 7.10 7.02 1.38
CA LEU A 25 7.97 8.10 1.86
C LEU A 25 9.12 7.60 2.75
N GLY A 26 9.49 6.35 2.63
CA GLY A 26 10.65 5.78 3.31
C GLY A 26 11.94 6.13 2.58
N TYR A 27 12.76 6.99 3.19
CA TYR A 27 14.04 7.40 2.62
C TYR A 27 15.13 6.38 2.89
N GLY A 28 15.98 6.15 1.88
CA GLY A 28 17.09 5.22 1.94
C GLY A 28 18.27 5.62 1.06
N ASP A 29 19.31 4.80 1.09
CA ASP A 29 20.57 5.01 0.40
C ASP A 29 20.41 4.84 -1.12
N ALA A 30 20.67 5.90 -1.88
CA ALA A 30 20.66 5.89 -3.34
C ALA A 30 21.73 4.98 -3.96
N SER A 31 22.77 4.59 -3.21
CA SER A 31 23.79 3.65 -3.70
C SER A 31 23.29 2.20 -3.77
N ARG A 32 22.15 1.91 -3.15
CA ARG A 32 21.52 0.58 -3.10
C ARG A 32 20.06 0.62 -3.57
N PRO A 33 19.80 1.04 -4.84
CA PRO A 33 18.45 1.17 -5.33
C PRO A 33 17.79 -0.21 -5.47
N TYR A 34 16.46 -0.22 -5.47
CA TYR A 34 15.69 -1.36 -5.92
C TYR A 34 16.07 -1.71 -7.36
N LYS A 35 16.24 -2.99 -7.64
CA LYS A 35 16.53 -3.47 -9.00
C LYS A 35 15.20 -3.90 -9.65
N PRO A 36 14.66 -3.11 -10.59
CA PRO A 36 13.48 -3.49 -11.34
C PRO A 36 13.70 -4.78 -12.12
N ASN A 37 12.64 -5.52 -12.36
CA ASN A 37 12.66 -6.70 -13.23
C ASN A 37 11.43 -6.70 -14.15
N ASP A 38 11.49 -7.46 -15.21
CA ASP A 38 10.52 -7.48 -16.31
C ASP A 38 9.24 -8.29 -16.00
N ARG A 39 9.11 -8.81 -14.78
CA ARG A 39 7.91 -9.51 -14.30
C ARG A 39 7.13 -8.72 -13.25
N VAL A 40 7.63 -7.55 -12.81
CA VAL A 40 6.96 -6.69 -11.84
C VAL A 40 6.77 -5.29 -12.40
N TRP A 41 5.53 -4.94 -12.67
CA TRP A 41 5.10 -3.70 -13.31
C TRP A 41 4.30 -2.84 -12.33
N GLN A 42 4.13 -1.58 -12.64
CA GLN A 42 3.21 -0.69 -11.94
C GLN A 42 2.36 0.09 -12.94
N LEU A 43 1.06 0.23 -12.65
CA LEU A 43 0.15 1.13 -13.33
C LEU A 43 0.12 2.45 -12.56
N ASN A 44 0.72 3.48 -13.13
CA ASN A 44 0.75 4.81 -12.51
C ASN A 44 -0.63 5.48 -12.46
N PRO A 45 -0.84 6.51 -11.61
CA PRO A 45 -2.11 7.24 -11.56
C PRO A 45 -2.52 7.98 -12.85
N ASP A 46 -1.60 8.15 -13.79
CA ASP A 46 -1.84 8.66 -15.16
C ASP A 46 -2.13 7.54 -16.17
N PHE A 47 -2.34 6.31 -15.68
CA PHE A 47 -2.61 5.09 -16.46
C PHE A 47 -1.48 4.64 -17.39
N THR A 48 -0.27 5.13 -17.18
CA THR A 48 0.92 4.56 -17.84
C THR A 48 1.43 3.34 -17.09
N ILE A 49 1.94 2.34 -17.82
CA ILE A 49 2.55 1.13 -17.25
C ILE A 49 4.06 1.18 -17.44
N GLN A 50 4.78 0.95 -16.36
CA GLN A 50 6.24 0.86 -16.36
C GLN A 50 6.72 -0.25 -15.43
N MET A 51 7.99 -0.66 -15.52
CA MET A 51 8.57 -1.55 -14.51
C MET A 51 8.48 -0.90 -13.13
N ALA A 52 8.05 -1.69 -12.13
CA ALA A 52 7.95 -1.20 -10.77
C ALA A 52 9.33 -0.82 -10.23
N GLN A 53 9.43 0.37 -9.66
CA GLN A 53 10.70 0.94 -9.21
C GLN A 53 10.51 1.93 -8.05
N GLU A 54 11.60 2.21 -7.37
CA GLU A 54 11.66 3.30 -6.39
C GLU A 54 11.63 4.67 -7.07
N ARG A 55 11.17 5.66 -6.34
CA ARG A 55 11.36 7.06 -6.73
C ARG A 55 12.76 7.52 -6.33
N VAL A 56 13.47 8.11 -7.27
CA VAL A 56 14.81 8.70 -7.02
C VAL A 56 14.66 10.19 -6.77
N ASN A 57 15.17 10.68 -5.66
CA ASN A 57 15.15 12.10 -5.28
C ASN A 57 16.54 12.54 -4.85
N LYS A 58 17.28 13.21 -5.74
CA LYS A 58 18.65 13.69 -5.50
C LYS A 58 19.57 12.57 -5.02
N ASN A 59 19.91 12.58 -3.73
CA ASN A 59 20.85 11.66 -3.10
C ASN A 59 20.16 10.54 -2.29
N CYS A 60 18.87 10.40 -2.38
CA CYS A 60 18.11 9.35 -1.69
C CYS A 60 17.12 8.66 -2.63
N VAL A 61 16.75 7.44 -2.28
CA VAL A 61 15.64 6.72 -2.90
C VAL A 61 14.47 6.65 -1.93
N GLN A 62 13.28 6.57 -2.47
CA GLN A 62 12.04 6.37 -1.73
C GLN A 62 11.42 5.04 -2.15
N GLY A 63 11.36 4.11 -1.19
CA GLY A 63 10.73 2.81 -1.37
C GLY A 63 9.34 2.75 -0.76
N ASN A 64 8.54 1.79 -1.21
CA ASN A 64 7.26 1.45 -0.63
C ASN A 64 7.16 -0.06 -0.32
N LEU A 65 6.20 -0.41 0.50
CA LEU A 65 6.01 -1.79 0.96
C LEU A 65 5.57 -2.76 -0.14
N ALA A 66 4.90 -2.28 -1.21
CA ALA A 66 4.45 -3.16 -2.30
C ALA A 66 5.61 -3.74 -3.11
N LEU A 67 6.76 -3.07 -3.17
CA LEU A 67 7.93 -3.58 -3.90
C LEU A 67 8.51 -4.86 -3.27
N SER A 68 8.59 -4.91 -1.94
CA SER A 68 9.05 -6.11 -1.24
C SER A 68 7.97 -7.19 -1.16
N PHE A 69 6.71 -6.82 -0.98
CA PHE A 69 5.58 -7.73 -1.11
C PHE A 69 5.57 -8.42 -2.48
N ALA A 70 5.66 -7.64 -3.57
CA ALA A 70 5.67 -8.15 -4.94
C ALA A 70 6.87 -9.06 -5.22
N ARG A 71 8.04 -8.77 -4.65
CA ARG A 71 9.22 -9.62 -4.77
C ARG A 71 8.98 -10.99 -4.13
N ALA A 72 8.43 -11.02 -2.93
CA ALA A 72 8.12 -12.26 -2.23
C ALA A 72 7.03 -13.06 -2.96
N TYR A 73 5.96 -12.40 -3.40
CA TYR A 73 4.91 -13.01 -4.22
C TYR A 73 5.47 -13.61 -5.52
N GLN A 74 6.34 -12.87 -6.21
CA GLN A 74 6.98 -13.36 -7.44
C GLN A 74 7.78 -14.63 -7.21
N GLN A 75 8.49 -14.73 -6.09
CA GLN A 75 9.34 -15.87 -5.79
C GLN A 75 8.57 -17.13 -5.42
N GLU A 76 7.41 -16.98 -4.76
CA GLU A 76 6.73 -18.09 -4.10
C GLU A 76 5.37 -18.45 -4.71
N ARG A 77 4.71 -17.51 -5.39
CA ARG A 77 3.31 -17.66 -5.85
C ARG A 77 3.08 -17.36 -7.32
N LEU A 78 3.94 -16.55 -7.95
CA LEU A 78 3.69 -16.11 -9.33
C LEU A 78 3.87 -17.25 -10.32
N GLU A 79 2.79 -17.66 -10.94
CA GLU A 79 2.76 -18.71 -11.94
C GLU A 79 3.62 -18.37 -13.18
N GLU A 80 4.12 -19.39 -13.86
CA GLU A 80 4.81 -19.21 -15.14
C GLU A 80 3.89 -18.55 -16.18
N GLY A 81 4.43 -17.66 -17.00
CA GLY A 81 3.67 -16.91 -18.00
C GLY A 81 2.81 -15.77 -17.46
N ARG A 82 2.85 -15.48 -16.16
CA ARG A 82 2.19 -14.32 -15.54
C ARG A 82 3.21 -13.28 -15.06
N SER A 83 2.76 -12.07 -14.93
CA SER A 83 3.51 -10.93 -14.36
C SER A 83 2.70 -10.30 -13.22
N LEU A 84 3.35 -9.49 -12.39
CA LEU A 84 2.69 -8.70 -11.36
C LEU A 84 2.43 -7.28 -11.86
N LEU A 85 1.27 -6.73 -11.49
CA LEU A 85 0.94 -5.32 -11.70
C LEU A 85 0.57 -4.68 -10.36
N ILE A 86 1.42 -3.80 -9.87
CA ILE A 86 1.15 -2.99 -8.67
C ILE A 86 0.33 -1.77 -9.09
N LEU A 87 -0.76 -1.50 -8.36
CA LEU A 87 -1.53 -0.26 -8.45
C LEU A 87 -1.19 0.64 -7.26
N PRO A 88 -0.26 1.61 -7.40
CA PRO A 88 0.15 2.50 -6.32
C PRO A 88 -0.88 3.65 -6.17
N ALA A 89 -2.02 3.36 -5.55
CA ALA A 89 -3.12 4.31 -5.40
C ALA A 89 -2.95 5.24 -4.19
N ALA A 90 -2.08 4.91 -3.24
CA ALA A 90 -1.86 5.70 -2.03
C ALA A 90 -1.34 7.12 -2.31
N VAL A 91 -1.77 8.10 -1.51
CA VAL A 91 -1.40 9.52 -1.64
C VAL A 91 -1.08 10.13 -0.28
N ASN A 92 0.06 10.78 -0.17
CA ASN A 92 0.52 11.42 1.05
C ASN A 92 -0.47 12.45 1.62
N GLY A 93 -0.67 12.42 2.95
CA GLY A 93 -1.43 13.41 3.70
C GLY A 93 -2.93 13.37 3.44
N THR A 94 -3.47 12.21 3.05
CA THR A 94 -4.90 12.04 2.73
C THR A 94 -5.58 11.00 3.63
N GLY A 95 -6.89 11.13 3.79
CA GLY A 95 -7.69 10.24 4.62
C GLY A 95 -9.17 10.26 4.26
N PHE A 96 -9.97 9.67 5.11
CA PHE A 96 -11.43 9.81 5.05
C PHE A 96 -11.86 11.20 5.59
N ALA A 97 -11.13 11.73 6.57
CA ALA A 97 -11.42 13.01 7.19
C ALA A 97 -11.39 14.19 6.22
N ASP A 98 -10.55 14.14 5.19
CA ASP A 98 -10.51 15.17 4.13
C ASP A 98 -11.45 14.87 2.96
N GLY A 99 -12.25 13.80 3.05
CA GLY A 99 -13.22 13.38 2.05
C GLY A 99 -12.63 12.70 0.80
N ARG A 100 -11.32 12.50 0.73
CA ARG A 100 -10.68 11.99 -0.50
C ARG A 100 -10.80 10.48 -0.66
N TRP A 101 -10.93 9.73 0.45
CA TRP A 101 -11.07 8.27 0.44
C TRP A 101 -12.50 7.77 0.66
N ILE A 102 -13.48 8.65 0.94
CA ILE A 102 -14.89 8.26 0.97
C ILE A 102 -15.37 7.83 -0.43
N GLN A 103 -16.48 7.10 -0.54
CA GLN A 103 -16.96 6.52 -1.81
C GLN A 103 -17.16 7.53 -2.96
N THR A 104 -17.32 8.83 -2.66
CA THR A 104 -17.42 9.92 -3.66
C THR A 104 -16.12 10.70 -3.84
N GLY A 105 -15.08 10.34 -3.07
CA GLY A 105 -13.80 11.02 -3.06
C GLY A 105 -12.97 10.72 -4.31
N ASP A 106 -12.15 11.66 -4.68
CA ASP A 106 -11.33 11.58 -5.91
C ASP A 106 -10.34 10.42 -5.90
N LEU A 107 -9.73 10.12 -4.74
CA LEU A 107 -8.77 9.03 -4.61
C LEU A 107 -9.45 7.66 -4.65
N TYR A 108 -10.60 7.54 -3.99
CA TYR A 108 -11.41 6.33 -4.08
C TYR A 108 -11.83 6.06 -5.53
N LEU A 109 -12.40 7.06 -6.22
CA LEU A 109 -12.85 6.91 -7.61
C LEU A 109 -11.68 6.57 -8.54
N ARG A 110 -10.54 7.23 -8.37
CA ARG A 110 -9.33 6.94 -9.14
C ARG A 110 -8.82 5.52 -8.90
N MET A 111 -8.77 5.05 -7.66
CA MET A 111 -8.38 3.69 -7.31
C MET A 111 -9.30 2.66 -7.98
N MET A 112 -10.62 2.86 -7.91
CA MET A 112 -11.60 1.97 -8.56
C MET A 112 -11.40 1.94 -10.09
N GLU A 113 -11.09 3.09 -10.70
CA GLU A 113 -10.79 3.18 -12.13
C GLU A 113 -9.46 2.49 -12.49
N MET A 114 -8.42 2.63 -11.67
CA MET A 114 -7.16 1.91 -11.86
C MET A 114 -7.37 0.39 -11.83
N ILE A 115 -8.16 -0.11 -10.88
CA ILE A 115 -8.47 -1.55 -10.79
C ILE A 115 -9.24 -2.01 -12.04
N ARG A 116 -10.28 -1.27 -12.45
CA ARG A 116 -11.06 -1.57 -13.65
C ARG A 116 -10.18 -1.62 -14.88
N THR A 117 -9.40 -0.57 -15.13
CA THR A 117 -8.47 -0.49 -16.26
C THR A 117 -7.50 -1.67 -16.27
N ALA A 118 -6.92 -2.02 -15.12
CA ALA A 118 -5.99 -3.14 -15.03
C ALA A 118 -6.66 -4.49 -15.33
N LEU A 119 -7.89 -4.71 -14.89
CA LEU A 119 -8.65 -5.93 -15.18
C LEU A 119 -9.08 -6.01 -16.65
N GLU A 120 -9.42 -4.89 -17.28
CA GLU A 120 -9.85 -4.82 -18.68
C GLU A 120 -8.69 -4.98 -19.68
N LEU A 121 -7.44 -4.79 -19.29
CA LEU A 121 -6.28 -4.99 -20.17
C LEU A 121 -6.23 -6.42 -20.76
N ASN A 122 -6.59 -7.42 -19.97
CA ASN A 122 -6.62 -8.82 -20.40
C ASN A 122 -7.65 -9.60 -19.57
N PRO A 123 -8.52 -10.42 -20.16
CA PRO A 123 -9.55 -11.16 -19.42
C PRO A 123 -8.99 -12.20 -18.44
N GLU A 124 -7.71 -12.56 -18.54
CA GLU A 124 -7.03 -13.44 -17.60
C GLU A 124 -6.35 -12.69 -16.44
N ASN A 125 -6.46 -11.36 -16.38
CA ASN A 125 -6.01 -10.58 -15.26
C ASN A 125 -6.87 -10.83 -14.03
N ARG A 126 -6.24 -10.88 -12.85
CA ARG A 126 -6.93 -11.17 -11.60
C ARG A 126 -6.44 -10.28 -10.47
N LEU A 127 -7.36 -9.78 -9.68
CA LEU A 127 -7.06 -9.03 -8.46
C LEU A 127 -6.70 -10.04 -7.35
N VAL A 128 -5.48 -9.99 -6.82
CA VAL A 128 -4.96 -11.00 -5.89
C VAL A 128 -4.76 -10.51 -4.47
N ALA A 129 -4.53 -9.21 -4.27
CA ALA A 129 -4.35 -8.63 -2.94
C ALA A 129 -4.74 -7.15 -2.89
N PHE A 130 -5.31 -6.74 -1.76
CA PHE A 130 -5.56 -5.34 -1.41
C PHE A 130 -4.77 -4.99 -0.14
N LEU A 131 -3.81 -4.08 -0.28
CA LEU A 131 -2.95 -3.62 0.79
C LEU A 131 -3.35 -2.20 1.17
N TRP A 132 -3.57 -1.97 2.48
CA TRP A 132 -3.97 -0.67 3.01
C TRP A 132 -2.97 -0.17 4.05
N HIS A 133 -2.54 1.08 3.91
CA HIS A 133 -1.74 1.72 4.96
C HIS A 133 -2.11 3.19 5.08
N GLN A 134 -2.98 3.51 6.04
CA GLN A 134 -3.53 4.86 6.25
C GLN A 134 -4.20 4.94 7.63
N GLY A 135 -4.37 6.14 8.16
CA GLY A 135 -5.06 6.47 9.41
C GLY A 135 -4.41 7.61 10.19
N GLU A 136 -3.16 7.98 9.84
CA GLU A 136 -2.46 9.07 10.54
C GLU A 136 -3.15 10.42 10.32
N THR A 137 -3.80 10.62 9.16
CA THR A 137 -4.61 11.83 8.88
C THR A 137 -5.79 11.93 9.83
N GLU A 138 -6.48 10.83 10.11
CA GLU A 138 -7.58 10.75 11.09
C GLU A 138 -7.11 11.03 12.50
N VAL A 139 -5.92 10.53 12.87
CA VAL A 139 -5.30 10.86 14.17
C VAL A 139 -5.10 12.36 14.31
N PHE A 140 -4.57 13.03 13.28
CA PHE A 140 -4.38 14.48 13.28
C PHE A 140 -5.70 15.27 13.24
N ALA A 141 -6.72 14.73 12.59
CA ALA A 141 -8.07 15.32 12.55
C ALA A 141 -8.87 15.09 13.84
N GLY A 142 -8.45 14.16 14.70
CA GLY A 142 -9.15 13.80 15.92
C GLY A 142 -10.44 12.99 15.66
N GLU A 143 -10.43 12.19 14.60
CA GLU A 143 -11.60 11.37 14.22
C GLU A 143 -11.86 10.23 15.20
N SER A 144 -13.11 9.77 15.21
CA SER A 144 -13.54 8.68 16.10
C SER A 144 -13.27 7.30 15.52
N TYR A 145 -13.28 6.29 16.40
CA TYR A 145 -13.26 4.88 16.01
C TYR A 145 -14.42 4.55 15.07
N GLU A 146 -15.65 5.00 15.41
CA GLU A 146 -16.87 4.71 14.65
C GLU A 146 -16.78 5.27 13.23
N PHE A 147 -16.37 6.52 13.07
CA PHE A 147 -16.21 7.16 11.76
C PHE A 147 -15.20 6.39 10.90
N HIS A 148 -13.99 6.16 11.42
CA HIS A 148 -12.95 5.48 10.65
C HIS A 148 -13.35 4.04 10.28
N ARG A 149 -13.95 3.32 11.24
CA ARG A 149 -14.44 1.96 11.04
C ARG A 149 -15.50 1.89 9.93
N GLU A 150 -16.50 2.79 9.97
CA GLU A 150 -17.57 2.83 8.97
C GLU A 150 -17.02 3.08 7.57
N GLN A 151 -16.19 4.13 7.39
CA GLN A 151 -15.64 4.48 6.08
C GLN A 151 -14.74 3.38 5.51
N LEU A 152 -13.90 2.77 6.35
CA LEU A 152 -13.00 1.71 5.92
C LEU A 152 -13.77 0.42 5.55
N ALA A 153 -14.81 0.06 6.30
CA ALA A 153 -15.68 -1.08 5.97
C ALA A 153 -16.44 -0.86 4.65
N LEU A 154 -16.94 0.36 4.41
CA LEU A 154 -17.57 0.74 3.13
C LEU A 154 -16.58 0.62 1.96
N LEU A 155 -15.35 1.08 2.12
CA LEU A 155 -14.31 0.99 1.10
C LEU A 155 -14.01 -0.48 0.74
N LEU A 156 -13.74 -1.33 1.72
CA LEU A 156 -13.42 -2.75 1.48
C LEU A 156 -14.60 -3.50 0.84
N ARG A 157 -15.83 -3.25 1.32
CA ARG A 157 -17.04 -3.82 0.72
C ARG A 157 -17.17 -3.42 -0.74
N SER A 158 -17.02 -2.12 -1.04
CA SER A 158 -17.14 -1.61 -2.40
C SER A 158 -16.10 -2.20 -3.36
N VAL A 159 -14.88 -2.44 -2.91
CA VAL A 159 -13.86 -3.10 -3.73
C VAL A 159 -14.27 -4.54 -4.02
N ARG A 160 -14.66 -5.31 -3.01
CA ARG A 160 -15.05 -6.71 -3.19
C ARG A 160 -16.29 -6.88 -4.07
N GLU A 161 -17.34 -6.10 -3.81
CA GLU A 161 -18.59 -6.14 -4.57
C GLU A 161 -18.42 -5.58 -5.98
N GLY A 162 -17.73 -4.43 -6.11
CA GLY A 162 -17.54 -3.74 -7.38
C GLY A 162 -16.76 -4.53 -8.43
N PHE A 163 -15.92 -5.47 -7.99
CA PHE A 163 -15.11 -6.32 -8.89
C PHE A 163 -15.46 -7.82 -8.79
N GLY A 164 -16.50 -8.19 -8.03
CA GLY A 164 -16.93 -9.57 -7.92
C GLY A 164 -15.92 -10.51 -7.26
N VAL A 165 -15.14 -10.01 -6.30
CA VAL A 165 -14.06 -10.74 -5.61
C VAL A 165 -14.30 -10.82 -4.10
N PRO A 166 -15.37 -11.52 -3.64
CA PRO A 166 -15.77 -11.52 -2.23
C PRO A 166 -14.67 -12.01 -1.28
N GLU A 167 -13.81 -12.90 -1.75
CA GLU A 167 -12.72 -13.51 -0.98
C GLU A 167 -11.37 -12.82 -1.19
N LEU A 168 -11.34 -11.61 -1.79
CA LEU A 168 -10.10 -10.88 -2.00
C LEU A 168 -9.32 -10.74 -0.67
N PRO A 169 -8.08 -11.25 -0.58
CA PRO A 169 -7.24 -11.05 0.57
C PRO A 169 -6.95 -9.56 0.82
N VAL A 170 -7.22 -9.10 2.04
CA VAL A 170 -7.00 -7.71 2.46
C VAL A 170 -6.04 -7.66 3.64
N VAL A 171 -5.03 -6.82 3.56
CA VAL A 171 -4.00 -6.68 4.60
C VAL A 171 -3.79 -5.21 4.94
N ALA A 172 -3.82 -4.88 6.23
CA ALA A 172 -3.44 -3.56 6.75
C ALA A 172 -2.34 -3.69 7.80
N GLY A 173 -1.73 -2.56 8.16
CA GLY A 173 -0.72 -2.53 9.20
C GLY A 173 -0.86 -1.35 10.15
N ASP A 174 -0.18 -1.51 11.27
CA ASP A 174 -0.07 -0.54 12.34
C ASP A 174 0.81 0.66 11.93
N PHE A 175 0.68 1.76 12.66
CA PHE A 175 1.50 2.96 12.46
C PHE A 175 2.94 2.77 12.93
N CYS A 176 3.79 3.73 12.56
CA CYS A 176 5.14 3.82 13.09
C CYS A 176 5.11 3.94 14.62
N GLN A 177 5.91 3.11 15.33
CA GLN A 177 5.87 3.02 16.79
C GLN A 177 6.24 4.34 17.48
N GLU A 178 7.15 5.11 16.88
CA GLU A 178 7.54 6.42 17.40
C GLU A 178 6.39 7.45 17.29
N PHE A 179 5.64 7.41 16.19
CA PHE A 179 4.43 8.22 16.03
C PHE A 179 3.36 7.83 17.04
N LYS A 180 3.11 6.54 17.23
CA LYS A 180 2.15 6.02 18.22
C LYS A 180 2.54 6.42 19.64
N ALA A 181 3.81 6.25 20.01
CA ALA A 181 4.28 6.61 21.36
C ALA A 181 4.04 8.09 21.68
N LYS A 182 4.21 8.97 20.70
CA LYS A 182 3.98 10.41 20.87
C LYS A 182 2.50 10.80 20.88
N ASN A 183 1.65 10.05 20.19
CA ASN A 183 0.24 10.37 19.98
C ASN A 183 -0.70 9.26 20.49
N ALA A 184 -0.28 8.49 21.49
CA ALA A 184 -0.94 7.25 21.92
C ALA A 184 -2.46 7.37 22.11
N PRO A 185 -3.01 8.38 22.83
CA PRO A 185 -4.46 8.47 23.04
C PRO A 185 -5.26 8.67 21.73
N ALA A 186 -4.69 9.42 20.78
CA ALA A 186 -5.35 9.70 19.51
C ALA A 186 -5.16 8.55 18.49
N CYS A 187 -4.07 7.79 18.57
CA CYS A 187 -3.82 6.65 17.69
C CYS A 187 -4.70 5.44 18.03
N GLU A 188 -4.97 5.20 19.30
CA GLU A 188 -5.64 3.97 19.77
C GLU A 188 -6.99 3.70 19.08
N PRO A 189 -7.95 4.64 19.01
CA PRO A 189 -9.23 4.40 18.37
C PRO A 189 -9.09 4.11 16.86
N ILE A 190 -8.19 4.79 16.18
CA ILE A 190 -7.99 4.63 14.73
C ILE A 190 -7.33 3.29 14.42
N VAL A 191 -6.23 2.94 15.12
CA VAL A 191 -5.56 1.64 14.97
C VAL A 191 -6.49 0.49 15.29
N LYS A 192 -7.33 0.64 16.35
CA LYS A 192 -8.33 -0.35 16.69
C LYS A 192 -9.36 -0.51 15.58
N ALA A 193 -9.86 0.57 14.98
CA ALA A 193 -10.81 0.53 13.88
C ALA A 193 -10.24 -0.21 12.65
N ILE A 194 -8.99 0.09 12.28
CA ILE A 194 -8.31 -0.59 11.17
C ILE A 194 -8.22 -2.09 11.45
N ARG A 195 -7.73 -2.46 12.63
CA ARG A 195 -7.58 -3.88 13.02
C ARG A 195 -8.93 -4.62 12.98
N ASP A 196 -9.95 -4.06 13.63
CA ASP A 196 -11.26 -4.69 13.73
C ASP A 196 -11.88 -4.90 12.36
N VAL A 197 -11.86 -3.88 11.48
CA VAL A 197 -12.41 -3.98 10.12
C VAL A 197 -11.70 -5.05 9.30
N PHE A 198 -10.36 -5.05 9.28
CA PHE A 198 -9.63 -6.03 8.48
C PHE A 198 -9.88 -7.45 8.95
N LEU A 199 -9.95 -7.69 10.27
CA LEU A 199 -10.27 -9.01 10.82
C LEU A 199 -11.74 -9.41 10.55
N GLU A 200 -12.71 -8.50 10.64
CA GLU A 200 -14.11 -8.75 10.28
C GLU A 200 -14.28 -9.13 8.80
N PHE A 201 -13.44 -8.59 7.93
CA PHE A 201 -13.41 -8.95 6.51
C PHE A 201 -12.56 -10.21 6.22
N GLY A 202 -12.18 -10.98 7.24
CA GLY A 202 -11.33 -12.16 7.05
C GLY A 202 -9.93 -11.85 6.54
N GLY A 203 -9.47 -10.61 6.73
CA GLY A 203 -8.15 -10.14 6.36
C GLY A 203 -7.15 -10.20 7.53
N ALA A 204 -6.03 -9.52 7.38
CA ALA A 204 -4.96 -9.48 8.38
C ALA A 204 -4.55 -8.06 8.77
N PHE A 205 -4.10 -7.93 10.03
CA PHE A 205 -3.51 -6.71 10.56
C PHE A 205 -2.07 -6.98 11.03
N VAL A 206 -1.11 -6.25 10.49
CA VAL A 206 0.33 -6.46 10.68
C VAL A 206 0.90 -5.50 11.70
N GLU A 207 1.56 -6.05 12.71
CA GLU A 207 2.28 -5.28 13.74
C GLU A 207 3.59 -4.70 13.23
N THR A 208 3.92 -3.48 13.68
CA THR A 208 5.12 -2.74 13.24
C THR A 208 6.22 -2.69 14.30
N ARG A 209 6.17 -3.57 15.31
CA ARG A 209 7.19 -3.64 16.35
C ARG A 209 8.59 -3.83 15.74
N GLY A 210 9.55 -3.00 16.19
CA GLY A 210 10.94 -3.05 15.75
C GLY A 210 11.22 -2.29 14.44
N LEU A 211 10.18 -1.81 13.74
CA LEU A 211 10.37 -0.97 12.56
C LEU A 211 10.70 0.47 12.97
N ARG A 212 11.61 1.08 12.24
CA ARG A 212 12.15 2.42 12.53
C ARG A 212 11.56 3.47 11.62
N SER A 213 11.42 4.68 12.16
CA SER A 213 11.04 5.86 11.38
C SER A 213 12.20 6.41 10.55
N ASN A 214 11.88 7.32 9.63
CA ASN A 214 12.90 8.15 8.97
C ASN A 214 13.75 8.92 9.98
N TRP A 215 13.23 9.29 11.15
CA TRP A 215 13.97 9.98 12.20
C TRP A 215 15.00 9.08 12.87
N SER A 216 14.63 7.92 13.34
CA SER A 216 15.54 7.02 14.06
C SER A 216 16.54 6.29 13.16
N ALA A 217 16.24 6.17 11.86
CA ALA A 217 17.16 5.60 10.87
C ALA A 217 17.98 6.63 10.07
N ASN A 218 17.93 7.87 10.42
CA ASN A 218 18.05 9.14 9.72
C ASN A 218 19.37 9.47 8.99
N ALA A 219 19.97 8.58 8.21
CA ALA A 219 21.09 8.98 7.36
C ALA A 219 20.67 9.72 6.07
N PHE A 220 19.44 9.51 5.57
CA PHE A 220 19.07 9.84 4.19
C PHE A 220 17.89 10.82 4.04
N HIS A 221 17.29 11.28 5.12
CA HIS A 221 16.17 12.22 5.03
C HIS A 221 16.65 13.57 4.46
N PRO A 222 16.13 14.06 3.32
CA PRO A 222 16.68 15.21 2.61
C PRO A 222 16.60 16.52 3.39
N GLN A 223 15.66 16.65 4.32
CA GLN A 223 15.45 17.85 5.14
C GLN A 223 16.04 17.72 6.55
N LYS A 224 16.62 16.57 6.91
CA LYS A 224 17.18 16.27 8.26
C LYS A 224 16.28 16.67 9.42
N ARG A 225 14.96 16.57 9.23
CA ARG A 225 13.95 16.91 10.24
C ARG A 225 13.48 15.67 11.00
N ALA A 226 12.91 15.89 12.20
CA ALA A 226 12.30 14.83 12.99
C ALA A 226 11.03 14.29 12.30
N ASP A 227 11.18 13.23 11.53
CA ASP A 227 10.10 12.53 10.85
C ASP A 227 9.86 11.18 11.52
N ILE A 228 9.00 11.18 12.52
CA ILE A 228 8.60 9.98 13.28
C ILE A 228 7.34 9.32 12.72
N VAL A 229 6.68 9.95 11.75
CA VAL A 229 5.43 9.47 11.14
C VAL A 229 5.72 8.40 10.09
N HIS A 230 6.75 8.66 9.27
CA HIS A 230 7.08 7.79 8.16
C HIS A 230 8.16 6.78 8.54
N PHE A 231 7.93 5.53 8.14
CA PHE A 231 8.96 4.50 8.22
C PHE A 231 10.14 4.83 7.31
N CYS A 232 11.35 4.45 7.69
CA CYS A 232 12.48 4.46 6.77
C CYS A 232 12.30 3.38 5.68
N ARG A 233 13.09 3.47 4.61
CA ARG A 233 13.02 2.56 3.46
C ARG A 233 13.14 1.08 3.86
N GLU A 234 14.12 0.76 4.68
CA GLU A 234 14.37 -0.61 5.15
C GLU A 234 13.17 -1.14 5.93
N SER A 235 12.58 -0.29 6.77
CA SER A 235 11.38 -0.64 7.54
C SER A 235 10.14 -0.80 6.66
N LEU A 236 9.98 -0.01 5.59
CA LEU A 236 8.91 -0.24 4.62
C LEU A 236 9.09 -1.56 3.86
N TYR A 237 10.32 -1.95 3.55
CA TYR A 237 10.58 -3.25 2.92
C TYR A 237 10.33 -4.42 3.86
N GLU A 238 10.75 -4.31 5.11
CA GLU A 238 10.40 -5.29 6.15
C GLU A 238 8.88 -5.36 6.35
N LEU A 239 8.19 -4.22 6.38
CA LEU A 239 6.74 -4.18 6.49
C LEU A 239 6.06 -4.88 5.31
N GLY A 240 6.54 -4.66 4.08
CA GLY A 240 6.03 -5.35 2.90
C GLY A 240 6.25 -6.86 2.94
N GLN A 241 7.35 -7.33 3.52
CA GLN A 241 7.58 -8.74 3.78
C GLN A 241 6.57 -9.30 4.79
N ARG A 242 6.31 -8.60 5.89
CA ARG A 242 5.30 -8.99 6.90
C ARG A 242 3.88 -8.99 6.33
N TYR A 243 3.56 -8.04 5.42
CA TYR A 243 2.28 -8.05 4.70
C TYR A 243 2.15 -9.28 3.81
N TYR A 244 3.25 -9.69 3.17
CA TYR A 244 3.25 -10.90 2.35
C TYR A 244 3.09 -12.17 3.22
N GLU A 245 3.76 -12.27 4.34
CA GLU A 245 3.59 -13.36 5.31
C GLU A 245 2.15 -13.47 5.80
N ALA A 246 1.53 -12.33 6.15
CA ALA A 246 0.13 -12.29 6.52
C ALA A 246 -0.80 -12.69 5.36
N PHE A 247 -0.52 -12.24 4.14
CA PHE A 247 -1.23 -12.66 2.94
C PHE A 247 -1.12 -14.19 2.71
N GLN A 248 0.05 -14.78 2.92
CA GLN A 248 0.22 -16.23 2.78
C GLN A 248 -0.66 -17.01 3.75
N GLU A 249 -0.81 -16.53 5.01
CA GLU A 249 -1.69 -17.18 5.98
C GLU A 249 -3.16 -17.15 5.56
N LEU A 250 -3.60 -16.05 4.91
CA LEU A 250 -4.97 -15.90 4.41
C LEU A 250 -5.27 -16.77 3.18
N THR A 251 -4.25 -17.24 2.48
CA THR A 251 -4.37 -17.91 1.18
C THR A 251 -3.87 -19.37 1.19
N LYS A 252 -3.75 -19.96 2.39
CA LYS A 252 -3.47 -21.40 2.60
C LYS A 252 -4.69 -22.30 2.25
#